data_51c46e3cd25cce321e4b58ea9ca349bf
#
_entry.id   51c46e3cd25cce321e4b58ea9ca349bf
#
_cell.length_a   1.000
_cell.length_b   1.000
_cell.length_c   1.000
_cell.angle_alpha   90.00
_cell.angle_beta   90.00
_cell.angle_gamma   90.00
#
_symmetry.space_group_name_H-M   'P 1'
#
loop_
_entity.id
_entity.type
_entity.pdbx_description
1 polymer ?
#
loop_
_entity_poly.entity_id
_entity_poly.type
_entity_poly.pdbx_seq_one_letter_code
_entity_poly.pdbx_strand_id
1 'polypeptide(L)'
;MLKTAPCCIIAAGDTNVQYAQGSYIQDCAAAVENLLLGAASLGLGSCWLGVYPDENRQEAFRKLFNMPSHIAPFCAIALGYPDEHKEMPDRFSADKVHFEKW
;
A
#
# COMPACT_ATOMS: atom_id res chain seq x y z
N MET A 1 -1.49 -4.17 -15.34
CA MET A 1 -2.35 -3.87 -14.17
C MET A 1 -2.81 -2.42 -14.17
N LEU A 2 -2.01 -1.38 -13.90
CA LEU A 2 -2.48 0.02 -13.92
C LEU A 2 -3.06 0.51 -15.25
N LYS A 3 -2.71 -0.11 -16.38
CA LYS A 3 -3.28 0.24 -17.68
C LYS A 3 -4.71 -0.26 -17.91
N THR A 4 -5.14 -1.21 -17.10
CA THR A 4 -6.45 -1.88 -17.23
C THR A 4 -7.36 -1.64 -16.03
N ALA A 5 -6.80 -1.32 -14.86
CA ALA A 5 -7.57 -0.99 -13.67
C ALA A 5 -8.33 0.35 -13.87
N PRO A 6 -9.62 0.40 -13.56
CA PRO A 6 -10.44 1.62 -13.73
C PRO A 6 -10.11 2.70 -12.70
N CYS A 7 -9.47 2.35 -11.58
CA CYS A 7 -9.10 3.28 -10.53
C CYS A 7 -7.69 2.98 -10.00
N CYS A 8 -6.97 4.05 -9.67
CA CYS A 8 -5.70 3.98 -8.96
C CYS A 8 -5.74 4.94 -7.77
N ILE A 9 -5.54 4.42 -6.57
CA ILE A 9 -5.42 5.22 -5.35
C ILE A 9 -3.94 5.34 -5.01
N ILE A 10 -3.48 6.55 -4.70
CA ILE A 10 -2.11 6.79 -4.28
C ILE A 10 -2.10 7.11 -2.80
N ALA A 11 -1.35 6.34 -2.03
CA ALA A 11 -1.07 6.64 -0.63
C ALA A 11 0.26 7.39 -0.53
N ALA A 12 0.25 8.48 0.22
CA ALA A 12 1.42 9.29 0.49
C ALA A 12 1.37 9.81 1.92
N GLY A 13 2.52 9.94 2.56
CA GLY A 13 2.63 10.49 3.89
C GLY A 13 3.02 11.97 3.85
N ASP A 14 2.44 12.76 4.76
CA ASP A 14 2.90 14.13 5.03
C ASP A 14 3.98 14.09 6.10
N THR A 15 5.22 14.38 5.71
CA THR A 15 6.38 14.32 6.61
C THR A 15 6.43 15.48 7.62
N ASN A 16 5.61 16.53 7.43
CA ASN A 16 5.52 17.65 8.38
C ASN A 16 4.69 17.33 9.62
N VAL A 17 3.76 16.36 9.53
CA VAL A 17 2.82 16.04 10.60
C VAL A 17 2.99 14.64 11.21
N GLN A 18 4.07 13.96 10.86
CA GLN A 18 4.38 12.63 11.40
C GLN A 18 4.74 12.69 12.90
N TYR A 19 4.33 11.67 13.67
CA TYR A 19 4.62 11.58 15.12
C TYR A 19 6.13 11.49 15.42
N ALA A 20 6.85 10.68 14.64
CA ALA A 20 8.30 10.55 14.68
C ALA A 20 8.87 10.45 13.28
N GLN A 21 10.13 10.79 13.08
CA GLN A 21 10.75 10.73 11.77
C GLN A 21 10.62 9.34 11.16
N GLY A 22 9.98 9.28 9.99
CA GLY A 22 9.74 8.03 9.26
C GLY A 22 8.50 7.24 9.71
N SER A 23 7.75 7.68 10.74
CA SER A 23 6.55 6.97 11.20
C SER A 23 5.44 6.92 10.14
N TYR A 24 5.42 7.87 9.21
CA TYR A 24 4.45 7.88 8.11
C TYR A 24 4.45 6.57 7.30
N ILE A 25 5.57 5.84 7.27
CA ILE A 25 5.68 4.56 6.55
C ILE A 25 4.74 3.53 7.18
N GLN A 26 4.73 3.44 8.51
CA GLN A 26 3.87 2.52 9.28
C GLN A 26 2.41 2.95 9.17
N ASP A 27 2.15 4.25 9.30
CA ASP A 27 0.80 4.82 9.20
C ASP A 27 0.20 4.58 7.81
N CYS A 28 0.97 4.83 6.75
CA CYS A 28 0.57 4.54 5.38
C CYS A 28 0.32 3.04 5.16
N ALA A 29 1.20 2.17 5.68
CA ALA A 29 1.05 0.72 5.55
C ALA A 29 -0.24 0.23 6.21
N ALA A 30 -0.53 0.69 7.43
CA ALA A 30 -1.75 0.33 8.15
C ALA A 30 -3.01 0.85 7.43
N ALA A 31 -2.98 2.09 6.94
CA ALA A 31 -4.09 2.67 6.20
C ALA A 31 -4.36 1.93 4.89
N VAL A 32 -3.30 1.57 4.16
CA VAL A 32 -3.41 0.83 2.90
C VAL A 32 -3.93 -0.59 3.13
N GLU A 33 -3.48 -1.30 4.15
CA GLU A 33 -4.01 -2.63 4.47
C GLU A 33 -5.51 -2.57 4.77
N ASN A 34 -5.96 -1.59 5.56
CA ASN A 34 -7.38 -1.37 5.80
C ASN A 34 -8.16 -1.07 4.51
N LEU A 35 -7.56 -0.34 3.56
CA LEU A 35 -8.16 -0.08 2.25
C LEU A 35 -8.31 -1.39 1.45
N LEU A 36 -7.28 -2.24 1.43
CA LEU A 36 -7.33 -3.52 0.71
C LEU A 36 -8.41 -4.44 1.29
N LEU A 37 -8.50 -4.52 2.63
CA LEU A 37 -9.54 -5.28 3.32
C LEU A 37 -10.94 -4.71 3.04
N GLY A 38 -11.08 -3.38 3.06
CA GLY A 38 -12.32 -2.70 2.71
C GLY A 38 -12.75 -2.99 1.26
N ALA A 39 -11.81 -2.93 0.32
CA ALA A 39 -12.08 -3.28 -1.08
C ALA A 39 -12.58 -4.73 -1.22
N ALA A 40 -11.90 -5.67 -0.56
CA ALA A 40 -12.29 -7.08 -0.57
C ALA A 40 -13.70 -7.29 0.02
N SER A 41 -14.06 -6.58 1.09
CA SER A 41 -15.39 -6.66 1.70
C SER A 41 -16.52 -6.16 0.79
N LEU A 42 -16.18 -5.30 -0.17
CA LEU A 42 -17.09 -4.79 -1.19
C LEU A 42 -17.08 -5.61 -2.50
N GLY A 43 -16.38 -6.74 -2.53
CA GLY A 43 -16.25 -7.58 -3.72
C GLY A 43 -15.33 -6.98 -4.79
N LEU A 44 -14.49 -6.01 -4.44
CA LEU A 44 -13.54 -5.41 -5.35
C LEU A 44 -12.18 -6.13 -5.28
N GLY A 45 -11.50 -6.19 -6.42
CA GLY A 45 -10.10 -6.59 -6.51
C GLY A 45 -9.20 -5.39 -6.27
N SER A 46 -8.12 -5.60 -5.54
CA SER A 46 -7.11 -4.57 -5.29
C SER A 46 -5.70 -5.14 -5.33
N CYS A 47 -4.74 -4.30 -5.69
CA CYS A 47 -3.34 -4.71 -5.69
C CYS A 47 -2.44 -3.56 -5.24
N TRP A 48 -1.63 -3.83 -4.22
CA TRP A 48 -0.60 -2.92 -3.73
C TRP A 48 0.61 -2.92 -4.66
N LEU A 49 0.96 -1.76 -5.16
CA LEU A 49 2.13 -1.52 -6.01
C LEU A 49 3.12 -0.64 -5.25
N GLY A 50 4.26 -1.20 -4.85
CA GLY A 50 5.26 -0.49 -4.06
C GLY A 50 5.91 0.66 -4.80
N VAL A 51 5.93 1.83 -4.19
CA VAL A 51 6.69 3.02 -4.60
C VAL A 51 7.87 3.21 -3.65
N TYR A 52 7.62 3.30 -2.34
CA TYR A 52 8.64 3.24 -1.31
C TYR A 52 9.19 1.81 -1.18
N PRO A 53 10.51 1.58 -0.94
CA PRO A 53 11.56 2.57 -0.69
C PRO A 53 12.35 3.00 -1.94
N ASP A 54 11.89 2.73 -3.15
CA ASP A 54 12.59 3.05 -4.39
C ASP A 54 12.56 4.57 -4.65
N GLU A 55 13.70 5.22 -4.51
CA GLU A 55 13.84 6.68 -4.67
C GLU A 55 13.48 7.15 -6.08
N ASN A 56 13.81 6.38 -7.11
CA ASN A 56 13.49 6.73 -8.50
C ASN A 56 11.97 6.71 -8.74
N ARG A 57 11.29 5.71 -8.18
CA ARG A 57 9.82 5.65 -8.25
C ARG A 57 9.19 6.80 -7.48
N GLN A 58 9.67 7.08 -6.28
CA GLN A 58 9.17 8.20 -5.48
C GLN A 58 9.31 9.53 -6.23
N GLU A 59 10.47 9.77 -6.84
CA GLU A 59 10.71 11.00 -7.61
C GLU A 59 9.83 11.07 -8.86
N ALA A 60 9.64 9.94 -9.57
CA ALA A 60 8.73 9.86 -10.71
C ALA A 60 7.28 10.19 -10.31
N PHE A 61 6.82 9.69 -9.14
CA PHE A 61 5.49 9.98 -8.60
C PHE A 61 5.34 11.44 -8.21
N ARG A 62 6.36 12.04 -7.54
CA ARG A 62 6.35 13.47 -7.21
C ARG A 62 6.18 14.33 -8.45
N LYS A 63 6.93 14.05 -9.51
CA LYS A 63 6.84 14.78 -10.78
C LYS A 63 5.49 14.57 -11.46
N LEU A 64 5.04 13.33 -11.56
CA LEU A 64 3.79 12.98 -12.26
C LEU A 64 2.57 13.65 -11.63
N PHE A 65 2.52 13.70 -10.30
CA PHE A 65 1.38 14.22 -9.53
C PHE A 65 1.62 15.61 -8.95
N ASN A 66 2.74 16.25 -9.31
CA ASN A 66 3.11 17.58 -8.84
C ASN A 66 3.05 17.72 -7.30
N MET A 67 3.57 16.69 -6.60
CA MET A 67 3.52 16.62 -5.15
C MET A 67 4.53 17.58 -4.50
N PRO A 68 4.15 18.31 -3.45
CA PRO A 68 5.08 19.12 -2.66
C PRO A 68 6.20 18.27 -2.03
N SER A 69 7.33 18.88 -1.70
CA SER A 69 8.51 18.18 -1.19
C SER A 69 8.29 17.44 0.13
N HIS A 70 7.35 17.90 0.96
CA HIS A 70 6.99 17.27 2.24
C HIS A 70 6.01 16.09 2.07
N ILE A 71 5.48 15.86 0.88
CA ILE A 71 4.62 14.71 0.60
C ILE A 71 5.48 13.58 0.05
N ALA A 72 5.53 12.48 0.80
CA ALA A 72 6.30 11.29 0.48
C ALA A 72 5.40 10.22 -0.14
N PRO A 73 5.50 9.95 -1.46
CA PRO A 73 4.72 8.90 -2.09
C PRO A 73 5.13 7.54 -1.53
N PHE A 74 4.14 6.75 -1.10
CA PHE A 74 4.36 5.48 -0.43
C PHE A 74 4.03 4.29 -1.32
N CYS A 75 2.82 4.24 -1.87
CA CYS A 75 2.41 3.20 -2.80
C CYS A 75 1.28 3.66 -3.72
N ALA A 76 1.02 2.87 -4.76
CA ALA A 76 -0.19 2.97 -5.57
C ALA A 76 -1.02 1.70 -5.40
N ILE A 77 -2.33 1.82 -5.39
CA ILE A 77 -3.27 0.72 -5.29
C ILE A 77 -4.11 0.68 -6.57
N ALA A 78 -3.94 -0.37 -7.38
CA ALA A 78 -4.86 -0.65 -8.48
C ALA A 78 -6.16 -1.20 -7.88
N LEU A 79 -7.31 -0.69 -8.31
CA LEU A 79 -8.62 -1.06 -7.80
C LEU A 79 -9.60 -1.28 -8.96
N GLY A 80 -10.40 -2.34 -8.90
CA GLY A 80 -11.41 -2.66 -9.90
C GLY A 80 -12.17 -3.93 -9.57
N TYR A 81 -13.07 -4.33 -10.47
CA TYR A 81 -13.72 -5.64 -10.33
C TYR A 81 -12.74 -6.75 -10.68
N PRO A 82 -12.64 -7.83 -9.83
CA PRO A 82 -11.74 -8.93 -10.11
C PRO A 82 -12.21 -9.72 -11.34
N ASP A 83 -11.24 -10.08 -12.20
CA ASP A 83 -11.46 -10.93 -13.39
C ASP A 83 -10.93 -12.35 -13.18
N GLU A 84 -10.39 -12.64 -11.99
CA GLU A 84 -9.91 -13.97 -11.60
C GLU A 84 -10.34 -14.29 -10.17
N HIS A 85 -10.55 -15.59 -9.90
CA HIS A 85 -10.79 -16.08 -8.55
C HIS A 85 -9.58 -16.89 -8.12
N LYS A 86 -8.87 -16.40 -7.09
CA LYS A 86 -7.71 -17.10 -6.51
C LYS A 86 -8.12 -17.87 -5.27
N GLU A 87 -7.66 -19.11 -5.17
CA GLU A 87 -7.75 -19.85 -3.91
C GLU A 87 -6.91 -19.18 -2.83
N MET A 88 -7.42 -19.23 -1.60
CA MET A 88 -6.70 -18.66 -0.46
C MET A 88 -5.53 -19.58 -0.08
N PRO A 89 -4.27 -19.13 -0.20
CA PRO A 89 -3.13 -19.96 0.21
C PRO A 89 -3.09 -20.09 1.73
N ASP A 90 -2.77 -21.28 2.23
CA ASP A 90 -2.39 -21.44 3.63
C ASP A 90 -1.03 -20.77 3.86
N ARG A 91 -1.04 -19.76 4.72
CA ARG A 91 0.17 -18.97 5.09
C ARG A 91 0.56 -19.15 6.54
N PHE A 92 -0.17 -20.00 7.29
CA PHE A 92 0.18 -20.26 8.67
C PHE A 92 1.46 -21.09 8.75
N SER A 93 2.36 -20.70 9.64
CA SER A 93 3.66 -21.35 9.85
C SER A 93 3.93 -21.36 11.35
N ALA A 94 3.78 -22.53 11.97
CA ALA A 94 3.87 -22.69 13.43
C ALA A 94 5.28 -22.34 13.97
N ASP A 95 6.31 -22.54 13.16
CA ASP A 95 7.70 -22.22 13.49
C ASP A 95 7.97 -20.69 13.62
N LYS A 96 7.02 -19.87 13.17
CA LYS A 96 7.05 -18.40 13.32
C LYS A 96 6.23 -17.88 14.50
N VAL A 97 5.63 -18.78 15.27
CA VAL A 97 4.82 -18.42 16.43
C VAL A 97 5.56 -18.81 17.70
N HIS A 98 5.91 -17.81 18.50
CA HIS A 98 6.63 -17.99 19.76
C HIS A 98 5.75 -17.52 20.91
N PHE A 99 5.72 -18.29 22.01
CA PHE A 99 4.95 -17.99 23.21
C PHE A 99 5.89 -17.48 24.29
N GLU A 100 5.61 -16.29 24.84
CA GLU A 100 6.28 -15.62 25.96
C GLU A 100 7.75 -15.26 25.72
N LYS A 101 8.50 -16.08 25.01
CA LYS A 101 9.91 -15.86 24.66
C LYS A 101 10.17 -16.24 23.22
N TRP A 102 11.13 -15.56 22.62
CA TRP A 102 11.65 -15.90 21.29
C TRP A 102 12.46 -17.19 21.30
#